data_e3363eb08d25e4bd97a5ff74b9396238
#
_entry.id   e3363eb08d25e4bd97a5ff74b9396238
#
_cell.length_a   1.000
_cell.length_b   1.000
_cell.length_c   1.000
_cell.angle_alpha   90.00
_cell.angle_beta   90.00
_cell.angle_gamma   90.00
#
_symmetry.space_group_name_H-M   'P 1'
#
loop_
_entity.id
_entity.type
_entity.pdbx_description
1 polymer ?
#
loop_
_entity_poly.entity_id
_entity_poly.type
_entity_poly.pdbx_seq_one_letter_code
_entity_poly.pdbx_strand_id
1 'polypeptide(L)'
;MNTFIESNKGKHFTLSDRISIEAGIEKGWSFKKIADELGKSPSSVSREVRRHLIFSPHYYDDRSRRKSECIYFSSCSKQGVCGNLSCSSLCSKCRSRKCASFCPSFTTAKCELLKKPPYVCNACPKLRRCSHDFFFYRAKHSHDTSLELRSSSRSGINLSPEELDQLDRLVSPLINKRTCYDDMRFLILKR
;
A
#
# COMPACT_ATOMS: atom_id res chain seq x y z
N MET A 1 -16.65 -36.46 14.80
CA MET A 1 -16.40 -35.27 15.63
C MET A 1 -16.64 -34.05 14.80
N ASN A 2 -17.83 -33.44 14.90
CA ASN A 2 -18.13 -32.16 14.22
C ASN A 2 -17.52 -31.02 15.03
N THR A 3 -16.36 -30.54 14.64
CA THR A 3 -15.85 -29.29 15.16
C THR A 3 -16.69 -28.15 14.57
N PHE A 4 -17.52 -27.55 15.41
CA PHE A 4 -18.21 -26.30 15.11
C PHE A 4 -17.13 -25.23 14.81
N ILE A 5 -16.89 -24.94 13.54
CA ILE A 5 -16.11 -23.78 13.15
C ILE A 5 -16.97 -22.56 13.45
N GLU A 6 -16.79 -21.97 14.66
CA GLU A 6 -17.39 -20.67 14.94
C GLU A 6 -17.05 -19.70 13.79
N SER A 7 -18.08 -19.18 13.17
CA SER A 7 -17.94 -18.24 12.08
C SER A 7 -17.18 -17.00 12.55
N ASN A 8 -15.92 -16.88 12.16
CA ASN A 8 -15.06 -15.71 12.41
C ASN A 8 -15.42 -14.48 11.54
N LYS A 9 -16.63 -14.48 10.96
CA LYS A 9 -17.16 -13.35 10.21
C LYS A 9 -17.18 -12.08 11.07
N GLY A 10 -16.59 -11.00 10.59
CA GLY A 10 -16.57 -9.70 11.27
C GLY A 10 -15.45 -9.49 12.31
N LYS A 11 -14.75 -10.53 12.76
CA LYS A 11 -13.61 -10.38 13.68
C LYS A 11 -12.35 -9.91 12.92
N HIS A 12 -11.54 -9.08 13.56
CA HIS A 12 -10.25 -8.66 13.02
C HIS A 12 -9.31 -9.85 12.83
N PHE A 13 -8.37 -9.73 11.88
CA PHE A 13 -7.33 -10.73 11.71
C PHE A 13 -6.41 -10.77 12.93
N THR A 14 -6.20 -11.96 13.48
CA THR A 14 -5.21 -12.25 14.53
C THR A 14 -3.82 -12.40 13.92
N LEU A 15 -2.78 -12.51 14.74
CA LEU A 15 -1.45 -12.88 14.27
C LEU A 15 -1.44 -14.26 13.61
N SER A 16 -2.15 -15.23 14.18
CA SER A 16 -2.29 -16.58 13.63
C SER A 16 -2.93 -16.57 12.24
N ASP A 17 -4.01 -15.79 12.05
CA ASP A 17 -4.64 -15.63 10.73
C ASP A 17 -3.65 -15.06 9.71
N ARG A 18 -2.86 -14.09 10.11
CA ARG A 18 -1.85 -13.45 9.24
C ARG A 18 -0.71 -14.40 8.86
N ILE A 19 -0.26 -15.23 9.81
CA ILE A 19 0.72 -16.29 9.54
C ILE A 19 0.15 -17.28 8.50
N SER A 20 -1.11 -17.66 8.65
CA SER A 20 -1.78 -18.55 7.69
C SER A 20 -1.94 -17.89 6.31
N ILE A 21 -2.21 -16.57 6.25
CA ILE A 21 -2.24 -15.81 4.98
C ILE A 21 -0.86 -15.82 4.33
N GLU A 22 0.21 -15.50 5.07
CA GLU A 22 1.59 -15.49 4.55
C GLU A 22 1.98 -16.86 4.02
N ALA A 23 1.78 -17.92 4.80
CA ALA A 23 2.08 -19.30 4.41
C ALA A 23 1.25 -19.75 3.19
N GLY A 24 -0.02 -19.37 3.12
CA GLY A 24 -0.88 -19.66 1.97
C GLY A 24 -0.40 -18.97 0.70
N ILE A 25 0.01 -17.72 0.79
CA ILE A 25 0.60 -16.98 -0.34
C ILE A 25 1.91 -17.64 -0.80
N GLU A 26 2.78 -18.03 0.12
CA GLU A 26 4.05 -18.70 -0.19
C GLU A 26 3.86 -20.07 -0.87
N LYS A 27 2.76 -20.76 -0.52
CA LYS A 27 2.33 -22.00 -1.18
C LYS A 27 1.62 -21.75 -2.52
N GLY A 28 1.43 -20.52 -2.94
CA GLY A 28 0.73 -20.16 -4.17
C GLY A 28 -0.78 -20.39 -4.11
N TRP A 29 -1.40 -20.40 -2.93
CA TRP A 29 -2.85 -20.57 -2.79
C TRP A 29 -3.61 -19.32 -3.26
N SER A 30 -4.79 -19.54 -3.81
CA SER A 30 -5.72 -18.45 -4.10
C SER A 30 -6.28 -17.84 -2.82
N PHE A 31 -6.67 -16.57 -2.87
CA PHE A 31 -7.33 -15.91 -1.73
C PHE A 31 -8.63 -16.59 -1.31
N LYS A 32 -9.32 -17.27 -2.26
CA LYS A 32 -10.49 -18.09 -1.92
C LYS A 32 -10.07 -19.23 -0.99
N LYS A 33 -9.06 -20.01 -1.36
CA LYS A 33 -8.58 -21.12 -0.54
C LYS A 33 -8.10 -20.67 0.85
N ILE A 34 -7.32 -19.57 0.90
CA ILE A 34 -6.87 -19.00 2.18
C ILE A 34 -8.06 -18.54 3.04
N ALA A 35 -9.06 -17.93 2.43
CA ALA A 35 -10.24 -17.45 3.11
C ALA A 35 -11.10 -18.61 3.68
N ASP A 36 -11.25 -19.67 2.90
CA ASP A 36 -11.98 -20.89 3.33
C ASP A 36 -11.31 -21.51 4.56
N GLU A 37 -9.98 -21.62 4.58
CA GLU A 37 -9.19 -22.11 5.73
C GLU A 37 -9.39 -21.25 7.01
N LEU A 38 -9.55 -19.93 6.81
CA LEU A 38 -9.67 -18.99 7.94
C LEU A 38 -11.12 -18.71 8.36
N GLY A 39 -12.11 -19.24 7.67
CA GLY A 39 -13.52 -18.88 7.87
C GLY A 39 -13.79 -17.39 7.59
N LYS A 40 -13.07 -16.78 6.65
CA LYS A 40 -13.16 -15.37 6.25
C LYS A 40 -13.65 -15.23 4.82
N SER A 41 -13.93 -14.00 4.38
CA SER A 41 -14.22 -13.76 2.97
C SER A 41 -12.93 -13.52 2.16
N PRO A 42 -12.88 -13.95 0.87
CA PRO A 42 -11.74 -13.67 -0.02
C PRO A 42 -11.44 -12.17 -0.17
N SER A 43 -12.49 -11.34 -0.14
CA SER A 43 -12.34 -9.88 -0.18
C SER A 43 -11.67 -9.32 1.07
N SER A 44 -11.91 -9.91 2.24
CA SER A 44 -11.22 -9.53 3.49
C SER A 44 -9.73 -9.87 3.42
N VAL A 45 -9.38 -11.08 2.95
CA VAL A 45 -7.98 -11.49 2.75
C VAL A 45 -7.29 -10.57 1.73
N SER A 46 -7.94 -10.28 0.60
CA SER A 46 -7.41 -9.36 -0.41
C SER A 46 -7.14 -7.96 0.14
N ARG A 47 -8.07 -7.44 0.96
CA ARG A 47 -7.95 -6.13 1.59
C ARG A 47 -6.82 -6.11 2.64
N GLU A 48 -6.70 -7.15 3.44
CA GLU A 48 -5.61 -7.32 4.42
C GLU A 48 -4.24 -7.27 3.74
N VAL A 49 -4.04 -8.07 2.68
CA VAL A 49 -2.77 -8.11 1.94
C VAL A 49 -2.45 -6.76 1.32
N ARG A 50 -3.41 -6.11 0.65
CA ARG A 50 -3.20 -4.79 0.01
C ARG A 50 -2.91 -3.67 1.00
N ARG A 51 -3.47 -3.74 2.21
CA ARG A 51 -3.28 -2.71 3.25
C ARG A 51 -1.90 -2.78 3.88
N HIS A 52 -1.29 -3.95 3.91
CA HIS A 52 -0.04 -4.23 4.61
C HIS A 52 1.10 -4.64 3.67
N LEU A 53 1.18 -3.96 2.50
CA LEU A 53 2.28 -4.15 1.57
C LEU A 53 3.56 -3.53 2.11
N ILE A 54 4.63 -4.32 2.15
CA ILE A 54 5.98 -3.84 2.47
C ILE A 54 6.69 -3.58 1.16
N PHE A 55 7.07 -2.33 0.94
CA PHE A 55 7.88 -1.92 -0.20
C PHE A 55 9.35 -2.29 0.05
N SER A 56 9.99 -2.89 -0.95
CA SER A 56 11.42 -3.17 -0.97
C SER A 56 11.98 -2.77 -2.33
N PRO A 57 12.85 -1.76 -2.39
CA PRO A 57 13.44 -1.33 -3.65
C PRO A 57 14.32 -2.43 -4.23
N HIS A 58 14.27 -2.62 -5.53
CA HIS A 58 15.16 -3.58 -6.23
C HIS A 58 16.62 -3.13 -6.17
N TYR A 59 16.85 -1.82 -6.25
CA TYR A 59 18.17 -1.21 -6.13
C TYR A 59 18.26 -0.35 -4.87
N TYR A 60 19.24 -0.61 -4.04
CA TYR A 60 19.53 0.22 -2.87
C TYR A 60 20.18 1.56 -3.25
N ASP A 61 20.77 1.64 -4.47
CA ASP A 61 21.42 2.84 -5.00
C ASP A 61 20.78 3.25 -6.32
N ASP A 62 20.29 4.49 -6.39
CA ASP A 62 19.73 5.08 -7.62
C ASP A 62 20.71 5.04 -8.80
N ARG A 63 22.02 4.99 -8.54
CA ARG A 63 23.06 4.83 -9.57
C ARG A 63 23.01 3.51 -10.32
N SER A 64 22.41 2.49 -9.73
CA SER A 64 22.26 1.16 -10.33
C SER A 64 21.04 1.05 -11.24
N ARG A 65 20.11 2.01 -11.18
CA ARG A 65 18.90 2.03 -12.02
C ARG A 65 19.22 2.20 -13.48
N ARG A 66 18.53 1.42 -14.32
CA ARG A 66 18.64 1.53 -15.77
C ARG A 66 17.63 2.52 -16.30
N LYS A 67 18.03 3.36 -17.24
CA LYS A 67 17.11 4.33 -17.88
C LYS A 67 15.91 3.65 -18.56
N SER A 68 16.08 2.42 -19.08
CA SER A 68 15.01 1.61 -19.68
C SER A 68 13.92 1.16 -18.71
N GLU A 69 14.14 1.30 -17.41
CA GLU A 69 13.15 0.98 -16.37
C GLU A 69 12.16 2.14 -16.13
N CYS A 70 12.43 3.31 -16.72
CA CYS A 70 11.51 4.45 -16.66
C CYS A 70 10.30 4.19 -17.59
N ILE A 71 9.08 4.39 -17.07
CA ILE A 71 7.85 4.26 -17.87
C ILE A 71 7.80 5.20 -19.07
N TYR A 72 8.51 6.32 -19.00
CA TYR A 72 8.59 7.32 -20.07
C TYR A 72 9.75 7.06 -21.03
N PHE A 73 10.51 5.99 -20.90
CA PHE A 73 11.74 5.76 -21.66
C PHE A 73 11.55 5.84 -23.17
N SER A 74 10.51 5.22 -23.70
CA SER A 74 10.22 5.18 -25.13
C SER A 74 9.78 6.54 -25.72
N SER A 75 9.12 7.35 -24.90
CA SER A 75 8.59 8.68 -25.28
C SER A 75 9.39 9.84 -24.70
N CYS A 76 10.55 9.58 -24.09
CA CYS A 76 11.33 10.59 -23.41
C CYS A 76 11.98 11.57 -24.40
N SER A 77 11.58 12.84 -24.33
CA SER A 77 12.14 13.95 -25.10
C SER A 77 13.13 14.83 -24.33
N LYS A 78 13.45 14.47 -23.08
CA LYS A 78 14.32 15.26 -22.21
C LYS A 78 15.77 15.24 -22.66
N GLN A 79 16.45 16.40 -22.50
CA GLN A 79 17.88 16.62 -22.75
C GLN A 79 18.54 17.21 -21.51
N GLY A 80 19.84 17.04 -21.34
CA GLY A 80 20.63 17.73 -20.33
C GLY A 80 20.27 17.43 -18.86
N VAL A 81 19.46 16.39 -18.55
CA VAL A 81 19.00 16.07 -17.20
C VAL A 81 20.16 15.82 -16.21
N CYS A 82 21.31 15.40 -16.70
CA CYS A 82 22.53 15.19 -15.90
C CYS A 82 23.30 16.49 -15.58
N GLY A 83 22.74 17.66 -15.89
CA GLY A 83 23.38 18.96 -15.66
C GLY A 83 24.31 19.42 -16.79
N ASN A 84 24.49 18.63 -17.85
CA ASN A 84 25.27 19.05 -19.01
C ASN A 84 24.42 19.94 -19.95
N LEU A 85 24.56 21.22 -19.82
CA LEU A 85 23.82 22.25 -20.61
C LEU A 85 24.15 22.21 -22.11
N SER A 86 25.33 21.68 -22.48
CA SER A 86 25.76 21.56 -23.88
C SER A 86 25.23 20.28 -24.56
N CYS A 87 24.48 19.46 -23.85
CA CYS A 87 24.01 18.19 -24.37
C CYS A 87 22.78 18.36 -25.27
N SER A 88 22.94 18.15 -26.58
CA SER A 88 21.87 18.16 -27.57
C SER A 88 21.20 16.82 -27.77
N SER A 89 21.73 15.76 -27.16
CA SER A 89 21.18 14.39 -27.29
C SER A 89 20.02 14.13 -26.35
N LEU A 90 19.04 13.35 -26.83
CA LEU A 90 17.95 12.86 -25.96
C LEU A 90 18.51 11.99 -24.84
N CYS A 91 18.04 12.20 -23.60
CA CYS A 91 18.46 11.41 -22.44
C CYS A 91 18.16 9.91 -22.61
N SER A 92 17.08 9.56 -23.32
CA SER A 92 16.74 8.17 -23.67
C SER A 92 17.79 7.52 -24.58
N LYS A 93 18.42 8.28 -25.48
CA LYS A 93 19.47 7.80 -26.42
C LYS A 93 20.89 7.94 -25.85
N CYS A 94 21.07 8.69 -24.77
CA CYS A 94 22.37 8.89 -24.13
C CYS A 94 22.99 7.56 -23.70
N ARG A 95 24.28 7.33 -23.93
CA ARG A 95 24.99 6.11 -23.52
C ARG A 95 25.26 6.07 -22.01
N SER A 96 25.25 7.22 -21.34
CA SER A 96 25.41 7.32 -19.89
C SER A 96 24.13 6.85 -19.17
N ARG A 97 24.29 6.16 -18.04
CA ARG A 97 23.19 5.76 -17.14
C ARG A 97 22.78 6.89 -16.18
N LYS A 98 23.47 8.01 -16.20
CA LYS A 98 23.29 9.09 -15.22
C LYS A 98 21.87 9.68 -15.17
N CYS A 99 21.13 9.69 -16.29
CA CYS A 99 19.78 10.25 -16.28
C CYS A 99 18.82 9.51 -15.33
N ALA A 100 19.01 8.24 -15.08
CA ALA A 100 18.18 7.46 -14.14
C ALA A 100 18.34 7.93 -12.69
N SER A 101 19.55 8.45 -12.33
CA SER A 101 19.85 8.93 -10.98
C SER A 101 19.41 10.39 -10.75
N PHE A 102 19.36 11.20 -11.81
CA PHE A 102 19.16 12.66 -11.71
C PHE A 102 17.82 13.15 -12.26
N CYS A 103 17.07 12.30 -12.96
CA CYS A 103 15.82 12.73 -13.57
C CYS A 103 14.70 12.84 -12.51
N PRO A 104 14.17 14.05 -12.23
CA PRO A 104 13.11 14.23 -11.23
C PRO A 104 11.79 13.55 -11.64
N SER A 105 11.63 13.24 -12.94
CA SER A 105 10.45 12.54 -13.46
C SER A 105 10.72 11.05 -13.71
N PHE A 106 11.84 10.52 -13.19
CA PHE A 106 12.11 9.10 -13.31
C PHE A 106 11.09 8.30 -12.51
N THR A 107 10.34 7.44 -13.17
CA THR A 107 9.30 6.62 -12.55
C THR A 107 9.50 5.17 -13.01
N THR A 108 9.75 4.27 -12.07
CA THR A 108 9.90 2.85 -12.36
C THR A 108 8.57 2.24 -12.78
N ALA A 109 8.62 1.37 -13.77
CA ALA A 109 7.46 0.58 -14.17
C ALA A 109 7.06 -0.39 -13.04
N LYS A 110 5.79 -0.38 -12.67
CA LYS A 110 5.26 -1.38 -11.74
C LYS A 110 5.11 -2.71 -12.45
N CYS A 111 5.45 -3.79 -11.74
CA CYS A 111 5.28 -5.13 -12.27
C CYS A 111 3.79 -5.43 -12.53
N GLU A 112 3.45 -5.91 -13.73
CA GLU A 112 2.08 -6.24 -14.14
C GLU A 112 1.45 -7.35 -13.26
N LEU A 113 2.29 -8.27 -12.74
CA LEU A 113 1.81 -9.32 -11.84
C LEU A 113 1.24 -8.77 -10.53
N LEU A 114 1.69 -7.58 -10.09
CA LEU A 114 1.18 -6.93 -8.89
C LEU A 114 -0.22 -6.31 -9.07
N LYS A 115 -0.74 -6.24 -10.29
CA LYS A 115 -2.12 -5.81 -10.57
C LYS A 115 -3.14 -6.91 -10.28
N LYS A 116 -2.69 -8.16 -10.17
CA LYS A 116 -3.52 -9.35 -9.92
C LYS A 116 -3.17 -9.98 -8.56
N PRO A 117 -4.11 -10.72 -7.95
CA PRO A 117 -3.79 -11.50 -6.74
C PRO A 117 -2.56 -12.41 -6.99
N PRO A 118 -1.68 -12.55 -6.01
CA PRO A 118 -1.76 -12.08 -4.62
C PRO A 118 -1.26 -10.65 -4.36
N TYR A 119 -0.96 -9.82 -5.37
CA TYR A 119 -0.47 -8.42 -5.27
C TYR A 119 0.90 -8.27 -4.62
N VAL A 120 1.60 -9.35 -4.35
CA VAL A 120 2.88 -9.42 -3.65
C VAL A 120 3.86 -10.34 -4.36
N CYS A 121 5.13 -10.20 -4.02
CA CYS A 121 6.22 -10.95 -4.62
C CYS A 121 6.62 -12.21 -3.83
N ASN A 122 5.94 -12.55 -2.72
CA ASN A 122 6.33 -13.66 -1.83
C ASN A 122 6.59 -14.98 -2.55
N ALA A 123 5.71 -15.37 -3.46
CA ALA A 123 5.84 -16.62 -4.23
C ALA A 123 6.11 -16.38 -5.73
N CYS A 124 6.66 -15.22 -6.08
CA CYS A 124 6.90 -14.89 -7.48
C CYS A 124 8.03 -15.76 -8.07
N PRO A 125 7.76 -16.57 -9.09
CA PRO A 125 8.78 -17.45 -9.69
C PRO A 125 9.87 -16.66 -10.42
N LYS A 126 9.61 -15.41 -10.77
CA LYS A 126 10.55 -14.51 -11.45
C LYS A 126 11.34 -13.63 -10.48
N LEU A 127 11.20 -13.79 -9.15
CA LEU A 127 11.79 -12.91 -8.16
C LEU A 127 13.30 -12.69 -8.35
N ARG A 128 14.05 -13.78 -8.59
CA ARG A 128 15.52 -13.74 -8.76
C ARG A 128 15.99 -12.99 -10.02
N ARG A 129 15.13 -12.84 -11.04
CA ARG A 129 15.44 -12.17 -12.32
C ARG A 129 14.60 -10.91 -12.52
N CYS A 130 13.89 -10.50 -11.50
CA CYS A 130 13.02 -9.35 -11.56
C CYS A 130 13.84 -8.06 -11.52
N SER A 131 13.49 -7.08 -12.38
CA SER A 131 14.10 -5.75 -12.42
C SER A 131 13.19 -4.66 -11.84
N HIS A 132 12.04 -5.06 -11.28
CA HIS A 132 11.08 -4.15 -10.65
C HIS A 132 11.28 -4.09 -9.15
N ASP A 133 10.81 -3.03 -8.53
CA ASP A 133 10.70 -2.95 -7.08
C ASP A 133 9.75 -4.03 -6.56
N PHE A 134 10.02 -4.50 -5.35
CA PHE A 134 9.29 -5.61 -4.75
C PHE A 134 8.26 -5.12 -3.75
N PHE A 135 7.22 -5.93 -3.59
CA PHE A 135 6.21 -5.76 -2.56
C PHE A 135 5.99 -7.11 -1.87
N PHE A 136 6.13 -7.13 -0.56
CA PHE A 136 5.96 -8.34 0.23
C PHE A 136 4.83 -8.18 1.24
N TYR A 137 4.25 -9.30 1.64
CA TYR A 137 3.37 -9.41 2.79
C TYR A 137 4.10 -10.19 3.88
N ARG A 138 4.11 -9.66 5.11
CA ARG A 138 4.70 -10.29 6.29
C ARG A 138 3.74 -10.23 7.45
N ALA A 139 3.41 -11.38 8.02
CA ALA A 139 2.41 -11.52 9.07
C ALA A 139 2.70 -10.67 10.30
N LYS A 140 3.96 -10.70 10.78
CA LYS A 140 4.38 -9.92 11.94
C LYS A 140 4.24 -8.42 11.69
N HIS A 141 4.80 -7.90 10.61
CA HIS A 141 4.68 -6.49 10.25
C HIS A 141 3.22 -6.04 10.15
N SER A 142 2.39 -6.84 9.48
CA SER A 142 0.95 -6.55 9.34
C SER A 142 0.23 -6.53 10.68
N HIS A 143 0.64 -7.39 11.61
CA HIS A 143 0.08 -7.43 12.96
C HIS A 143 0.47 -6.20 13.77
N ASP A 144 1.76 -5.88 13.80
CA ASP A 144 2.31 -4.74 14.54
C ASP A 144 1.70 -3.43 14.05
N THR A 145 1.69 -3.19 12.73
CA THR A 145 1.02 -2.03 12.11
C THR A 145 -0.47 -1.94 12.45
N SER A 146 -1.17 -3.08 12.49
CA SER A 146 -2.59 -3.10 12.88
C SER A 146 -2.80 -2.77 14.35
N LEU A 147 -1.89 -3.13 15.23
CA LEU A 147 -1.93 -2.77 16.65
C LEU A 147 -1.67 -1.27 16.83
N GLU A 148 -0.68 -0.73 16.15
CA GLU A 148 -0.35 0.71 16.16
C GLU A 148 -1.53 1.55 15.68
N LEU A 149 -2.15 1.19 14.55
CA LEU A 149 -3.32 1.89 14.03
C LEU A 149 -4.51 1.84 15.01
N ARG A 150 -4.72 0.71 15.70
CA ARG A 150 -5.78 0.61 16.72
C ARG A 150 -5.46 1.39 17.97
N SER A 151 -4.21 1.42 18.37
CA SER A 151 -3.76 2.22 19.52
C SER A 151 -3.92 3.71 19.23
N SER A 152 -3.43 4.17 18.07
CA SER A 152 -3.52 5.58 17.68
C SER A 152 -4.96 6.05 17.46
N SER A 153 -5.85 5.18 16.93
CA SER A 153 -7.26 5.52 16.78
C SER A 153 -8.05 5.51 18.09
N ARG A 154 -7.49 4.95 19.17
CA ARG A 154 -8.06 4.94 20.52
C ARG A 154 -7.38 5.93 21.45
N SER A 155 -6.23 6.50 21.09
CA SER A 155 -5.65 7.62 21.79
C SER A 155 -6.66 8.74 21.70
N GLY A 156 -7.28 9.09 22.85
CA GLY A 156 -8.39 10.03 22.93
C GLY A 156 -8.03 11.34 22.26
N ILE A 157 -9.03 12.00 21.72
CA ILE A 157 -8.92 13.38 21.29
C ILE A 157 -8.47 14.15 22.53
N ASN A 158 -7.30 14.80 22.45
CA ASN A 158 -6.71 15.51 23.57
C ASN A 158 -7.43 16.87 23.74
N LEU A 159 -8.74 16.79 24.04
CA LEU A 159 -9.60 17.93 24.27
C LEU A 159 -9.89 18.03 25.78
N SER A 160 -9.90 19.23 26.29
CA SER A 160 -10.42 19.49 27.63
C SER A 160 -11.91 19.13 27.72
N PRO A 161 -12.44 18.91 28.93
CA PRO A 161 -13.88 18.68 29.10
C PRO A 161 -14.75 19.79 28.50
N GLU A 162 -14.29 21.04 28.56
CA GLU A 162 -15.00 22.21 28.00
C GLU A 162 -15.00 22.19 26.47
N GLU A 163 -13.88 21.82 25.86
CA GLU A 163 -13.78 21.68 24.39
C GLU A 163 -14.61 20.51 23.89
N LEU A 164 -14.67 19.41 24.65
CA LEU A 164 -15.54 18.26 24.34
C LEU A 164 -17.02 18.67 24.38
N ASP A 165 -17.45 19.42 25.40
CA ASP A 165 -18.82 19.90 25.53
C ASP A 165 -19.19 20.88 24.41
N GLN A 166 -18.26 21.75 24.00
CA GLN A 166 -18.44 22.63 22.85
C GLN A 166 -18.58 21.85 21.55
N LEU A 167 -17.75 20.81 21.34
CA LEU A 167 -17.81 19.95 20.17
C LEU A 167 -19.13 19.18 20.12
N ASP A 168 -19.57 18.64 21.27
CA ASP A 168 -20.82 17.89 21.37
C ASP A 168 -22.03 18.76 21.05
N ARG A 169 -22.08 19.99 21.56
CA ARG A 169 -23.12 20.98 21.23
C ARG A 169 -23.18 21.33 19.74
N LEU A 170 -22.04 21.27 19.03
CA LEU A 170 -21.97 21.50 17.58
C LEU A 170 -22.38 20.28 16.78
N VAL A 171 -21.95 19.09 17.18
CA VAL A 171 -22.10 17.85 16.40
C VAL A 171 -23.44 17.17 16.64
N SER A 172 -23.92 17.13 17.90
CA SER A 172 -25.16 16.45 18.27
C SER A 172 -26.40 16.95 17.49
N PRO A 173 -26.58 18.27 17.27
CA PRO A 173 -27.70 18.74 16.44
C PRO A 173 -27.61 18.33 14.96
N LEU A 174 -26.38 18.17 14.44
CA LEU A 174 -26.16 17.76 13.04
C LEU A 174 -26.50 16.28 12.83
N ILE A 175 -26.10 15.42 13.79
CA ILE A 175 -26.42 13.98 13.77
C ILE A 175 -27.94 13.78 13.90
N ASN A 176 -28.59 14.48 14.79
CA ASN A 176 -30.02 14.34 15.05
C ASN A 176 -30.89 14.86 13.89
N LYS A 177 -30.40 15.81 13.09
CA LYS A 177 -31.11 16.33 11.92
C LYS A 177 -30.96 15.46 10.68
N ARG A 178 -30.24 14.32 10.73
CA ARG A 178 -29.91 13.48 9.55
C ARG A 178 -29.40 14.33 8.37
N THR A 179 -28.59 15.34 8.63
CA THR A 179 -27.99 16.17 7.59
C THR A 179 -27.07 15.33 6.73
N CYS A 180 -27.23 15.45 5.43
CA CYS A 180 -26.48 14.77 4.41
C CYS A 180 -24.98 15.12 4.54
N TYR A 181 -24.11 14.18 4.19
CA TYR A 181 -22.63 14.25 4.32
C TYR A 181 -21.99 15.50 3.67
N ASP A 182 -22.70 16.17 2.79
CA ASP A 182 -22.22 17.37 2.07
C ASP A 182 -22.23 18.63 2.94
N ASP A 183 -23.10 18.74 3.94
CA ASP A 183 -23.15 19.91 4.82
C ASP A 183 -22.02 19.96 5.84
N MET A 184 -21.44 18.81 6.20
CA MET A 184 -20.31 18.75 7.12
C MET A 184 -18.99 19.25 6.49
N ARG A 185 -18.81 19.14 5.17
CA ARG A 185 -17.64 19.66 4.46
C ARG A 185 -17.55 21.19 4.49
N PHE A 186 -18.68 21.87 4.53
CA PHE A 186 -18.71 23.34 4.53
C PHE A 186 -18.31 23.99 5.87
N LEU A 187 -18.47 23.28 6.97
CA LEU A 187 -18.14 23.81 8.30
C LEU A 187 -16.65 23.68 8.67
N ILE A 188 -15.93 22.73 8.05
CA ILE A 188 -14.50 22.49 8.34
C ILE A 188 -13.60 23.44 7.53
N LEU A 189 -14.07 24.02 6.42
CA LEU A 189 -13.28 24.88 5.53
C LEU A 189 -13.40 26.39 5.83
N LYS A 190 -14.08 26.81 6.91
CA LYS A 190 -14.24 28.23 7.31
C LYS A 190 -13.43 28.61 8.56
N ARG A 191 -12.33 27.92 8.84
CA ARG A 191 -11.34 28.38 9.83
C ARG A 191 -9.96 28.47 9.21
#